data_6d78fddf054ae83c4d966693b71245fe
#
_entry.id   6d78fddf054ae83c4d966693b71245fe
#
_cell.length_a   1.000
_cell.length_b   1.000
_cell.length_c   1.000
_cell.angle_alpha   90.00
_cell.angle_beta   90.00
_cell.angle_gamma   90.00
#
_symmetry.space_group_name_H-M   'P 1'
#
loop_
_entity.id
_entity.type
_entity.pdbx_description
1 polymer ?
#
loop_
_entity_poly.entity_id
_entity_poly.type
_entity_poly.pdbx_seq_one_letter_code
_entity_poly.pdbx_strand_id
1 'polypeptide(L)' 'MKINVNGEEKRIELDQENARLSTALNHMGYKPNTIIVELNNLIINSMKWEKVKLKDGDNLEIVSIVGGG' A
#
# COMPACT_ATOMS: atom_id res chain seq x y z
N MET A 1 3.51 -7.96 -10.17
CA MET A 1 2.44 -8.23 -9.18
C MET A 1 1.24 -7.35 -9.47
N LYS A 2 0.06 -7.90 -9.40
CA LYS A 2 -1.18 -7.14 -9.56
C LYS A 2 -1.90 -7.00 -8.22
N ILE A 3 -2.28 -5.77 -7.88
CA ILE A 3 -3.05 -5.50 -6.68
C ILE A 3 -4.16 -4.51 -7.03
N ASN A 4 -5.14 -4.39 -6.15
CA ASN A 4 -6.18 -3.39 -6.28
C ASN A 4 -5.88 -2.24 -5.33
N VAL A 5 -5.93 -1.02 -5.85
CA VAL A 5 -5.72 0.18 -5.03
C VAL A 5 -6.92 1.09 -5.22
N ASN A 6 -7.66 1.30 -4.15
CA ASN A 6 -8.88 2.12 -4.16
C ASN A 6 -9.84 1.67 -5.27
N GLY A 7 -9.99 0.35 -5.42
CA GLY A 7 -10.90 -0.22 -6.39
C GLY A 7 -10.38 -0.35 -7.80
N GLU A 8 -9.15 0.09 -8.05
CA GLU A 8 -8.55 -0.02 -9.37
C GLU A 8 -7.42 -1.04 -9.39
N GLU A 9 -7.40 -1.89 -10.40
CA GLU A 9 -6.31 -2.84 -10.56
C GLU A 9 -5.05 -2.10 -11.01
N LYS A 10 -3.96 -2.37 -10.31
CA LYS A 10 -2.66 -1.79 -10.65
C LYS A 10 -1.61 -2.88 -10.73
N ARG A 11 -0.73 -2.76 -11.70
CA ARG A 11 0.41 -3.65 -11.83
C ARG A 11 1.64 -2.94 -11.27
N ILE A 12 2.31 -3.58 -10.33
CA ILE A 12 3.52 -3.05 -9.72
C ILE A 12 4.69 -3.95 -10.08
N GLU A 13 5.80 -3.34 -10.49
CA GLU A 13 7.01 -4.06 -10.86
C GLU A 13 7.82 -4.46 -9.63
N LEU A 14 7.23 -5.29 -8.79
CA LEU A 14 7.90 -5.84 -7.61
C LEU A 14 7.75 -7.35 -7.64
N ASP A 15 8.82 -8.07 -7.32
CA ASP A 15 8.71 -9.51 -7.18
C ASP A 15 8.12 -9.83 -5.80
N GLN A 16 7.55 -11.03 -5.69
CA GLN A 16 6.82 -11.40 -4.48
C GLN A 16 7.69 -11.51 -3.23
N GLU A 17 8.97 -11.75 -3.41
CA GLU A 17 9.86 -11.87 -2.26
C GLU A 17 10.13 -10.51 -1.60
N ASN A 18 10.10 -9.45 -2.41
CA ASN A 18 10.42 -8.10 -1.94
C ASN A 18 9.20 -7.17 -1.92
N ALA A 19 8.02 -7.71 -2.11
CA ALA A 19 6.80 -6.91 -2.21
C ALA A 19 6.27 -6.54 -0.82
N ARG A 20 7.01 -5.70 -0.14
CA ARG A 20 6.56 -5.19 1.15
C ARG A 20 5.62 -4.02 0.93
N LEU A 21 4.70 -3.85 1.86
CA LEU A 21 3.75 -2.74 1.78
C LEU A 21 4.47 -1.40 1.68
N SER A 22 5.52 -1.20 2.50
CA SER A 22 6.29 0.04 2.46
C SER A 22 6.90 0.28 1.08
N THR A 23 7.48 -0.76 0.48
CA THR A 23 8.09 -0.66 -0.83
C THR A 23 7.05 -0.30 -1.90
N ALA A 24 5.90 -0.96 -1.85
CA ALA A 24 4.83 -0.70 -2.82
C ALA A 24 4.31 0.74 -2.70
N LEU A 25 4.07 1.20 -1.48
CA LEU A 25 3.59 2.57 -1.27
C LEU A 25 4.60 3.60 -1.74
N ASN A 26 5.87 3.38 -1.44
CA ASN A 26 6.92 4.27 -1.91
C ASN A 26 7.00 4.28 -3.44
N HIS A 27 6.88 3.11 -4.05
CA HIS A 27 6.91 2.97 -5.50
C HIS A 27 5.76 3.74 -6.16
N MET A 28 4.61 3.79 -5.50
CA MET A 28 3.45 4.53 -5.98
C MET A 28 3.47 6.02 -5.64
N GLY A 29 4.50 6.47 -4.91
CA GLY A 29 4.67 7.88 -4.60
C GLY A 29 4.03 8.35 -3.31
N TYR A 30 3.55 7.45 -2.47
CA TYR A 30 2.94 7.83 -1.20
C TYR A 30 3.99 8.04 -0.10
N LYS A 31 3.69 8.93 0.82
CA LYS A 31 4.55 9.23 1.97
C LYS A 31 3.89 8.74 3.26
N PRO A 32 4.67 8.14 4.18
CA PRO A 32 4.10 7.48 5.35
C PRO A 32 3.17 8.33 6.22
N ASN A 33 3.50 9.57 6.43
CA ASN A 33 2.76 10.42 7.37
C ASN A 33 1.59 11.16 6.73
N THR A 34 1.25 10.82 5.49
CA THR A 34 0.21 11.54 4.75
C THR A 34 -1.01 10.69 4.46
N ILE A 35 -0.96 9.40 4.79
CA ILE A 35 -2.02 8.47 4.40
C ILE A 35 -2.34 7.47 5.51
N ILE A 36 -3.55 6.92 5.42
CA ILE A 36 -3.96 5.75 6.18
C ILE A 36 -4.16 4.64 5.17
N VAL A 37 -3.68 3.44 5.50
CA VAL A 37 -3.73 2.30 4.60
C VAL A 37 -4.49 1.15 5.24
N GLU A 38 -5.45 0.59 4.47
CA GLU A 38 -6.10 -0.66 4.83
C GLU A 38 -5.67 -1.73 3.83
N LEU A 39 -5.25 -2.86 4.34
CA LEU A 39 -4.92 -4.02 3.52
C LEU A 39 -5.98 -5.09 3.79
N ASN A 40 -6.75 -5.41 2.75
CA ASN A 40 -7.83 -6.41 2.86
C ASN A 40 -8.75 -6.10 4.03
N ASN A 41 -9.16 -4.83 4.14
CA ASN A 41 -10.09 -4.32 5.15
C ASN A 41 -9.51 -4.20 6.56
N LEU A 42 -8.20 -4.29 6.69
CA LEU A 42 -7.54 -4.15 7.98
C LEU A 42 -6.58 -2.97 7.94
N ILE A 43 -6.76 -2.04 8.86
CA ILE A 43 -5.86 -0.88 8.95
C ILE A 43 -4.48 -1.35 9.39
N ILE A 44 -3.46 -0.94 8.65
CA ILE A 44 -2.07 -1.30 8.95
C ILE A 44 -1.34 -0.05 9.41
N ASN A 45 -0.85 -0.08 10.63
CA ASN A 45 -0.04 1.00 11.17
C ASN A 45 1.24 1.17 10.35
N SER A 46 1.61 2.41 10.07
CA SER A 46 2.77 2.69 9.23
C SER A 46 4.07 2.09 9.75
N MET A 47 4.17 1.92 11.05
CA MET A 47 5.35 1.28 11.65
C MET A 47 5.50 -0.18 11.27
N LYS A 48 4.43 -0.80 10.77
CA LYS A 48 4.44 -2.21 10.38
C LYS A 48 4.56 -2.42 8.88
N TRP A 49 4.52 -1.36 8.09
CA TRP A 49 4.52 -1.47 6.63
C TRP A 49 5.73 -2.22 6.09
N GLU A 50 6.89 -2.09 6.73
CA GLU A 50 8.09 -2.80 6.29
C GLU A 50 8.04 -4.30 6.54
N LYS A 51 7.18 -4.73 7.44
CA LYS A 51 7.06 -6.14 7.80
C LYS A 51 5.89 -6.85 7.14
N VAL A 52 5.03 -6.08 6.48
CA VAL A 52 3.85 -6.63 5.81
C VAL A 52 4.19 -6.90 4.36
N LYS A 53 3.98 -8.13 3.92
CA LYS A 53 4.20 -8.52 2.52
C LYS A 53 2.88 -8.53 1.77
N LEU A 54 2.92 -8.03 0.55
CA LEU A 54 1.78 -8.05 -0.35
C LEU A 54 1.78 -9.32 -1.20
N LYS A 55 0.60 -9.70 -1.65
CA LYS A 55 0.39 -10.82 -2.56
C LYS A 55 -0.44 -10.36 -3.74
N ASP A 56 -0.33 -11.07 -4.84
CA ASP A 56 -1.21 -10.83 -5.99
C ASP A 56 -2.67 -10.88 -5.53
N GLY A 57 -3.44 -9.90 -5.96
CA GLY A 57 -4.85 -9.85 -5.63
C GLY A 57 -5.19 -9.10 -4.35
N ASP A 58 -4.19 -8.66 -3.60
CA ASP A 58 -4.46 -7.89 -2.37
C ASP A 58 -5.20 -6.60 -2.69
N ASN A 59 -6.06 -6.19 -1.76
CA ASN A 59 -6.81 -4.94 -1.85
C ASN A 59 -6.22 -3.92 -0.89
N LEU A 60 -5.83 -2.78 -1.43
CA LEU A 60 -5.40 -1.63 -0.65
C LEU A 60 -6.41 -0.51 -0.76
N GLU A 61 -6.79 0.06 0.38
CA GLU A 61 -7.52 1.31 0.43
C GLU A 61 -6.59 2.35 1.03
N ILE A 62 -6.36 3.41 0.29
CA ILE A 62 -5.42 4.45 0.70
C ILE A 62 -6.16 5.77 0.78
N VAL A 63 -6.15 6.37 1.95
CA VAL A 63 -6.85 7.64 2.20
C VAL A 63 -5.85 8.69 2.62
N SER A 64 -5.89 9.84 1.97
CA SER A 64 -5.06 10.98 2.36
C SER A 64 -5.61 11.61 3.62
N ILE A 65 -4.75 11.81 4.61
CA ILE A 65 -5.13 12.46 5.87
C ILE A 65 -4.54 13.86 6.01
N VAL A 66 -3.72 14.24 5.06
CA VAL A 66 -3.17 15.60 5.04
C VAL A 66 -4.10 16.45 4.21
N GLY A 67 -4.87 17.28 4.85
CA GLY A 67 -5.69 18.26 4.15
C GLY A 67 -4.79 19.21 3.39
N GLY A 68 -5.27 19.74 2.28
CA GLY A 68 -4.52 20.55 1.34
C GLY A 68 -3.70 21.72 1.90
N GLY A 69 -3.15 21.52 3.03
CA GLY A 69 -2.27 22.51 3.62
C GLY A 69 -0.83 22.16 3.38
#